data_20df4acdf588a08555cf28aa6887126e
#
_entry.id   20df4acdf588a08555cf28aa6887126e
#
_cell.length_a   1.000
_cell.length_b   1.000
_cell.length_c   1.000
_cell.angle_alpha   90.00
_cell.angle_beta   90.00
_cell.angle_gamma   90.00
#
_symmetry.space_group_name_H-M   'P 1'
#
loop_
_entity.id
_entity.type
_entity.pdbx_description
1 polymer ?
#
loop_
_entity_poly.entity_id
_entity_poly.type
_entity_poly.pdbx_seq_one_letter_code
_entity_poly.pdbx_strand_id
1 'polypeptide(L)'
;MINLVNRQPVQFTDYLFHTQQLQNAFNNYVFSNNRAITKAMLTWWAFQNSHQKLLSLESVLEIEHIYARSRQEKEHSLSNPRNIESLGNKALLEKRINIRASDYRFSDKVKYYTGFENNRKQRKEGTRIEELTVLAATATDFTESDIVERNTKIIFNFVEFMHSNDLLCED
;
A
#
# COMPACT_ATOMS: atom_id res chain seq x y z
N MET A 1 -11.06 4.27 26.33
CA MET A 1 -10.24 5.48 26.44
C MET A 1 -9.46 5.58 27.74
N ILE A 2 -10.06 5.35 28.91
CA ILE A 2 -9.40 5.40 30.23
C ILE A 2 -8.20 4.45 30.31
N ASN A 3 -8.31 3.22 29.77
CA ASN A 3 -7.22 2.24 29.77
C ASN A 3 -6.00 2.70 28.95
N LEU A 4 -6.21 3.39 27.83
CA LEU A 4 -5.13 3.98 27.03
C LEU A 4 -4.36 5.04 27.82
N VAL A 5 -5.06 5.91 28.53
CA VAL A 5 -4.44 6.96 29.37
C VAL A 5 -3.65 6.34 30.51
N ASN A 6 -4.14 5.26 31.10
CA ASN A 6 -3.52 4.56 32.23
C ASN A 6 -2.49 3.50 31.78
N ARG A 7 -2.18 3.40 30.48
CA ARG A 7 -1.29 2.39 29.90
C ARG A 7 -1.69 0.94 30.25
N GLN A 8 -2.99 0.71 30.43
CA GLN A 8 -3.52 -0.63 30.62
C GLN A 8 -3.84 -1.28 29.29
N PRO A 9 -3.75 -2.60 29.17
CA PRO A 9 -4.17 -3.31 27.95
C PRO A 9 -5.60 -2.94 27.60
N VAL A 10 -5.82 -2.59 26.32
CA VAL A 10 -7.15 -2.36 25.78
C VAL A 10 -7.65 -3.69 25.25
N GLN A 11 -8.71 -4.24 25.86
CA GLN A 11 -9.39 -5.43 25.37
C GLN A 11 -10.62 -5.00 24.57
N PHE A 12 -10.73 -5.49 23.35
CA PHE A 12 -11.88 -5.31 22.47
C PHE A 12 -12.76 -6.56 22.51
N THR A 13 -13.34 -6.83 23.69
CA THR A 13 -14.12 -8.05 23.95
C THR A 13 -15.40 -8.19 23.12
N ASP A 14 -15.89 -7.10 22.56
CA ASP A 14 -17.18 -7.07 21.84
C ASP A 14 -17.03 -7.11 20.31
N TYR A 15 -15.81 -7.20 19.78
CA TYR A 15 -15.52 -7.09 18.34
C TYR A 15 -14.52 -8.16 17.90
N LEU A 16 -14.91 -9.42 18.06
CA LEU A 16 -14.16 -10.51 17.43
C LEU A 16 -14.67 -10.72 16.01
N PHE A 17 -13.76 -10.89 15.08
CA PHE A 17 -14.05 -11.14 13.67
C PHE A 17 -13.77 -12.59 13.33
N HIS A 18 -14.61 -13.21 12.50
CA HIS A 18 -14.31 -14.52 11.91
C HIS A 18 -13.31 -14.36 10.76
N THR A 19 -12.27 -15.17 10.73
CA THR A 19 -11.20 -15.13 9.76
C THR A 19 -11.71 -15.11 8.32
N GLN A 20 -12.60 -16.05 7.97
CA GLN A 20 -13.16 -16.16 6.63
C GLN A 20 -14.01 -14.94 6.24
N GLN A 21 -14.78 -14.40 7.17
CA GLN A 21 -15.59 -13.20 6.93
C GLN A 21 -14.69 -11.99 6.68
N LEU A 22 -13.62 -11.84 7.45
CA LEU A 22 -12.64 -10.76 7.30
C LEU A 22 -11.95 -10.83 5.94
N GLN A 23 -11.45 -12.00 5.55
CA GLN A 23 -10.82 -12.21 4.25
C GLN A 23 -11.77 -11.90 3.09
N ASN A 24 -13.01 -12.39 3.16
CA ASN A 24 -14.04 -12.13 2.15
C ASN A 24 -14.37 -10.65 2.06
N ALA A 25 -14.48 -9.96 3.20
CA ALA A 25 -14.73 -8.53 3.24
C ALA A 25 -13.61 -7.75 2.53
N PHE A 26 -12.35 -8.07 2.82
CA PHE A 26 -11.20 -7.42 2.20
C PHE A 26 -11.07 -7.70 0.70
N ASN A 27 -11.33 -8.94 0.28
CA ASN A 27 -11.26 -9.32 -1.13
C ASN A 27 -12.33 -8.64 -1.99
N ASN A 28 -13.48 -8.31 -1.40
CA ASN A 28 -14.59 -7.68 -2.09
C ASN A 28 -14.64 -6.14 -1.93
N TYR A 29 -13.80 -5.59 -1.07
CA TYR A 29 -13.82 -4.17 -0.79
C TYR A 29 -13.11 -3.34 -1.87
N VAL A 30 -13.71 -2.23 -2.25
CA VAL A 30 -13.10 -1.25 -3.17
C VAL A 30 -12.30 -0.24 -2.35
N PHE A 31 -10.98 -0.37 -2.40
CA PHE A 31 -10.06 0.51 -1.66
C PHE A 31 -9.79 1.80 -2.42
N SER A 32 -10.83 2.60 -2.66
CA SER A 32 -10.67 3.89 -3.33
C SER A 32 -9.83 4.88 -2.50
N ASN A 33 -9.15 5.81 -3.18
CA ASN A 33 -8.19 6.72 -2.54
C ASN A 33 -8.82 7.70 -1.53
N ASN A 34 -10.12 7.95 -1.63
CA ASN A 34 -10.86 8.82 -0.71
C ASN A 34 -11.34 8.11 0.56
N ARG A 35 -11.11 6.81 0.69
CA ARG A 35 -11.45 6.04 1.88
C ARG A 35 -10.33 6.07 2.89
N ALA A 36 -10.62 6.49 4.12
CA ALA A 36 -9.63 6.54 5.21
C ALA A 36 -8.97 5.17 5.47
N ILE A 37 -9.76 4.09 5.38
CA ILE A 37 -9.27 2.72 5.54
C ILE A 37 -8.18 2.37 4.54
N THR A 38 -8.26 2.85 3.29
CA THR A 38 -7.25 2.60 2.26
C THR A 38 -5.89 3.13 2.71
N LYS A 39 -5.84 4.37 3.15
CA LYS A 39 -4.59 4.97 3.62
C LYS A 39 -4.09 4.31 4.91
N ALA A 40 -4.99 3.97 5.83
CA ALA A 40 -4.64 3.28 7.07
C ALA A 40 -3.99 1.91 6.80
N MET A 41 -4.58 1.10 5.93
CA MET A 41 -4.05 -0.20 5.55
C MET A 41 -2.68 -0.10 4.85
N LEU A 42 -2.52 0.85 3.93
CA LEU A 42 -1.24 1.07 3.26
C LEU A 42 -0.16 1.60 4.22
N THR A 43 -0.55 2.43 5.20
CA THR A 43 0.38 2.87 6.26
C THR A 43 0.80 1.68 7.11
N TRP A 44 -0.15 0.91 7.61
CA TRP A 44 0.15 -0.30 8.36
C TRP A 44 1.08 -1.22 7.58
N TRP A 45 0.76 -1.51 6.30
CA TRP A 45 1.55 -2.38 5.44
C TRP A 45 2.99 -1.87 5.24
N ALA A 46 3.16 -0.60 4.90
CA ALA A 46 4.49 -0.03 4.68
C ALA A 46 5.39 -0.19 5.92
N PHE A 47 4.82 -0.03 7.12
CA PHE A 47 5.56 -0.13 8.38
C PHE A 47 5.69 -1.55 8.93
N GLN A 48 5.16 -2.58 8.25
CA GLN A 48 5.52 -3.97 8.53
C GLN A 48 6.94 -4.32 8.02
N ASN A 49 7.47 -3.56 7.09
CA ASN A 49 8.83 -3.74 6.61
C ASN A 49 9.83 -3.26 7.68
N SER A 50 10.67 -4.17 8.21
CA SER A 50 11.66 -3.88 9.26
C SER A 50 12.71 -2.82 8.86
N HIS A 51 12.90 -2.60 7.56
CA HIS A 51 13.83 -1.60 7.03
C HIS A 51 13.15 -0.23 6.80
N GLN A 52 11.82 -0.17 6.90
CA GLN A 52 11.10 1.10 6.76
C GLN A 52 11.44 2.04 7.91
N LYS A 53 12.11 3.12 7.60
CA LYS A 53 12.42 4.18 8.57
C LYS A 53 11.23 5.09 8.77
N LEU A 54 11.14 5.69 9.96
CA LEU A 54 10.18 6.75 10.22
C LEU A 54 10.40 7.91 9.25
N LEU A 55 9.33 8.39 8.69
CA LEU A 55 9.34 9.54 7.81
C LEU A 55 9.27 10.83 8.62
N SER A 56 9.77 11.93 8.05
CA SER A 56 9.60 13.25 8.65
C SER A 56 8.12 13.57 8.82
N LEU A 57 7.74 14.22 9.93
CA LEU A 57 6.38 14.70 10.17
C LEU A 57 5.87 15.67 9.10
N GLU A 58 6.79 16.33 8.39
CA GLU A 58 6.47 17.22 7.27
C GLU A 58 6.19 16.48 5.97
N SER A 59 6.45 15.18 5.92
CA SER A 59 6.23 14.37 4.71
C SER A 59 4.74 14.16 4.47
N VAL A 60 4.21 14.81 3.46
CA VAL A 60 2.84 14.56 2.99
C VAL A 60 2.85 13.31 2.13
N LEU A 61 2.16 12.26 2.60
CA LEU A 61 1.99 11.01 1.87
C LEU A 61 0.65 10.98 1.15
N GLU A 62 0.68 10.52 -0.08
CA GLU A 62 -0.48 10.26 -0.94
C GLU A 62 -0.53 8.79 -1.32
N ILE A 63 -1.64 8.36 -1.92
CA ILE A 63 -1.81 7.01 -2.43
C ILE A 63 -1.41 7.00 -3.90
N GLU A 64 -0.41 6.20 -4.20
CA GLU A 64 0.08 5.90 -5.54
C GLU A 64 -0.63 4.66 -6.10
N HIS A 65 -0.95 4.67 -7.41
CA HIS A 65 -1.31 3.47 -8.16
C HIS A 65 -0.05 2.96 -8.88
N ILE A 66 0.48 1.82 -8.43
CA ILE A 66 1.70 1.24 -9.00
C ILE A 66 1.47 0.90 -10.48
N TYR A 67 0.42 0.13 -10.78
CA TYR A 67 -0.12 -0.02 -12.13
C TYR A 67 -1.00 1.19 -12.46
N ALA A 68 -0.67 1.91 -13.50
CA ALA A 68 -1.29 3.18 -13.84
C ALA A 68 -2.77 3.02 -14.27
N ARG A 69 -3.64 3.91 -13.79
CA ARG A 69 -5.04 3.96 -14.23
C ARG A 69 -5.15 4.21 -15.74
N SER A 70 -4.37 5.15 -16.28
CA SER A 70 -4.37 5.47 -17.71
C SER A 70 -3.96 4.29 -18.59
N ARG A 71 -3.13 3.38 -18.07
CA ARG A 71 -2.80 2.13 -18.74
C ARG A 71 -4.05 1.25 -18.88
N GLN A 72 -4.82 1.08 -17.80
CA GLN A 72 -6.06 0.31 -17.86
C GLN A 72 -7.11 0.95 -18.76
N GLU A 73 -7.26 2.26 -18.71
CA GLU A 73 -8.23 3.00 -19.53
C GLU A 73 -7.93 2.87 -21.04
N LYS A 74 -6.64 2.81 -21.41
CA LYS A 74 -6.22 2.74 -22.82
C LYS A 74 -6.07 1.33 -23.35
N GLU A 75 -5.57 0.41 -22.53
CA GLU A 75 -5.14 -0.93 -22.96
C GLU A 75 -6.12 -2.01 -22.54
N HIS A 76 -6.97 -1.75 -21.55
CA HIS A 76 -7.88 -2.75 -20.97
C HIS A 76 -7.18 -4.08 -20.65
N SER A 77 -5.92 -4.00 -20.20
CA SER A 77 -5.04 -5.16 -20.06
C SER A 77 -5.21 -5.93 -18.76
N LEU A 78 -6.01 -5.43 -17.80
CA LEU A 78 -6.39 -6.20 -16.61
C LEU A 78 -7.58 -7.10 -16.94
N SER A 79 -7.46 -8.39 -16.67
CA SER A 79 -8.56 -9.37 -16.79
C SER A 79 -9.69 -9.04 -15.81
N ASN A 80 -9.32 -8.56 -14.59
CA ASN A 80 -10.26 -8.02 -13.63
C ASN A 80 -10.02 -6.52 -13.42
N PRO A 81 -10.83 -5.64 -14.01
CA PRO A 81 -10.66 -4.17 -13.85
C PRO A 81 -10.75 -3.68 -12.41
N ARG A 82 -11.36 -4.46 -11.48
CA ARG A 82 -11.43 -4.10 -10.06
C ARG A 82 -10.05 -4.10 -9.38
N ASN A 83 -9.09 -4.83 -9.95
CA ASN A 83 -7.72 -4.89 -9.43
C ASN A 83 -7.04 -3.52 -9.41
N ILE A 84 -7.51 -2.56 -10.21
CA ILE A 84 -7.01 -1.18 -10.17
C ILE A 84 -7.21 -0.53 -8.79
N GLU A 85 -8.28 -0.88 -8.07
CA GLU A 85 -8.65 -0.33 -6.78
C GLU A 85 -8.34 -1.29 -5.60
N SER A 86 -7.63 -2.38 -5.84
CA SER A 86 -7.18 -3.27 -4.76
C SER A 86 -5.98 -2.68 -4.00
N LEU A 87 -5.76 -3.11 -2.76
CA LEU A 87 -4.56 -2.76 -1.99
C LEU A 87 -3.29 -3.20 -2.72
N GLY A 88 -3.35 -4.32 -3.45
CA GLY A 88 -2.24 -4.85 -4.23
C GLY A 88 -1.70 -3.86 -5.26
N ASN A 89 -2.54 -2.99 -5.78
CA ASN A 89 -2.13 -1.96 -6.75
C ASN A 89 -1.73 -0.63 -6.11
N LYS A 90 -1.77 -0.50 -4.78
CA LYS A 90 -1.61 0.80 -4.13
C LYS A 90 -0.46 0.79 -3.14
N ALA A 91 0.25 1.91 -3.05
CA ALA A 91 1.29 2.14 -2.07
C ALA A 91 1.22 3.58 -1.53
N LEU A 92 1.88 3.82 -0.42
CA LEU A 92 2.16 5.19 0.02
C LEU A 92 3.31 5.75 -0.83
N LEU A 93 3.22 7.03 -1.16
CA LEU A 93 4.28 7.75 -1.84
C LEU A 93 4.27 9.21 -1.40
N GLU A 94 5.44 9.81 -1.26
CA GLU A 94 5.55 11.23 -0.95
C GLU A 94 4.90 12.07 -2.08
N LYS A 95 4.06 13.01 -1.71
CA LYS A 95 3.28 13.84 -2.64
C LYS A 95 4.12 14.43 -3.77
N ARG A 96 5.32 14.94 -3.46
CA ARG A 96 6.22 15.55 -4.46
C ARG A 96 6.74 14.55 -5.49
N ILE A 97 6.90 13.28 -5.08
CA ILE A 97 7.32 12.20 -5.97
C ILE A 97 6.11 11.70 -6.75
N ASN A 98 4.96 11.55 -6.09
CA ASN A 98 3.70 11.12 -6.70
C ASN A 98 3.30 12.04 -7.88
N ILE A 99 3.38 13.35 -7.69
CA ILE A 99 3.13 14.32 -8.76
C ILE A 99 4.07 14.12 -9.95
N ARG A 100 5.35 13.80 -9.72
CA ARG A 100 6.32 13.56 -10.79
C ARG A 100 6.15 12.21 -11.48
N ALA A 101 5.84 11.17 -10.68
CA ALA A 101 5.57 9.84 -11.19
C ALA A 101 4.27 9.79 -12.01
N SER A 102 3.32 10.68 -11.69
CA SER A 102 2.08 10.85 -12.44
C SER A 102 1.43 9.50 -12.77
N ASP A 103 0.73 9.42 -13.89
CA ASP A 103 0.07 8.23 -14.37
C ASP A 103 0.87 7.49 -15.48
N TYR A 104 2.19 7.45 -15.29
CA TYR A 104 3.10 6.75 -16.18
C TYR A 104 3.07 5.23 -15.96
N ARG A 105 3.61 4.46 -16.92
CA ARG A 105 3.89 3.04 -16.75
C ARG A 105 4.90 2.82 -15.62
N PHE A 106 4.87 1.64 -15.03
CA PHE A 106 5.80 1.29 -13.94
C PHE A 106 7.26 1.50 -14.34
N SER A 107 7.66 1.05 -15.52
CA SER A 107 9.02 1.25 -16.04
C SER A 107 9.47 2.72 -16.05
N ASP A 108 8.55 3.64 -16.32
CA ASP A 108 8.82 5.08 -16.27
C ASP A 108 8.82 5.64 -14.85
N LYS A 109 8.04 5.04 -13.95
CA LYS A 109 7.96 5.41 -12.53
C LYS A 109 9.21 5.02 -11.75
N VAL A 110 9.90 3.96 -12.12
CA VAL A 110 11.13 3.47 -11.48
C VAL A 110 12.12 4.59 -11.20
N LYS A 111 12.39 5.45 -12.18
CA LYS A 111 13.31 6.58 -11.99
C LYS A 111 12.86 7.56 -10.90
N TYR A 112 11.56 7.73 -10.70
CA TYR A 112 11.04 8.62 -9.66
C TYR A 112 11.09 7.97 -8.29
N TYR A 113 10.95 6.64 -8.22
CA TYR A 113 11.09 5.89 -6.98
C TYR A 113 12.55 5.80 -6.52
N THR A 114 13.49 5.61 -7.46
CA THR A 114 14.92 5.50 -7.15
C THR A 114 15.65 6.85 -7.10
N GLY A 115 15.03 7.90 -7.61
CA GLY A 115 15.65 9.20 -7.83
C GLY A 115 16.45 9.27 -9.13
N PHE A 116 16.61 10.46 -9.65
CA PHE A 116 17.25 10.69 -10.95
C PHE A 116 17.93 12.06 -11.03
N GLU A 117 18.81 12.23 -12.00
CA GLU A 117 19.38 13.51 -12.34
C GLU A 117 18.56 14.16 -13.47
N ASN A 118 18.12 15.40 -13.27
CA ASN A 118 17.35 16.11 -14.28
C ASN A 118 18.27 16.75 -15.36
N ASN A 119 17.67 17.31 -16.41
CA ASN A 119 18.41 17.94 -17.51
C ASN A 119 19.32 19.11 -17.08
N ARG A 120 19.13 19.63 -15.87
CA ARG A 120 19.97 20.68 -15.28
C ARG A 120 21.04 20.11 -14.35
N LYS A 121 21.31 18.81 -14.42
CA LYS A 121 22.27 18.08 -13.57
C LYS A 121 21.97 18.20 -12.06
N GLN A 122 20.70 18.39 -11.71
CA GLN A 122 20.28 18.44 -10.32
C GLN A 122 19.74 17.06 -9.92
N ARG A 123 20.28 16.49 -8.85
CA ARG A 123 19.77 15.24 -8.26
C ARG A 123 18.39 15.45 -7.69
N LYS A 124 17.45 14.64 -8.12
CA LYS A 124 16.11 14.51 -7.54
C LYS A 124 16.07 13.25 -6.70
N GLU A 125 15.73 13.42 -5.43
CA GLU A 125 15.61 12.29 -4.51
C GLU A 125 14.48 11.36 -4.91
N GLY A 126 14.69 10.07 -4.67
CA GLY A 126 13.68 9.03 -4.76
C GLY A 126 12.79 8.97 -3.52
N THR A 127 11.96 7.94 -3.47
CA THR A 127 11.08 7.70 -2.33
C THR A 127 11.86 7.17 -1.11
N ARG A 128 11.31 7.43 0.07
CA ARG A 128 11.73 6.82 1.35
C ARG A 128 10.80 5.69 1.77
N ILE A 129 9.86 5.34 0.91
CA ILE A 129 9.00 4.15 1.11
C ILE A 129 9.80 2.95 0.64
N GLU A 130 10.27 2.15 1.60
CA GLU A 130 11.19 1.03 1.36
C GLU A 130 10.63 0.02 0.37
N GLU A 131 9.35 -0.30 0.49
CA GLU A 131 8.66 -1.22 -0.40
C GLU A 131 8.79 -0.80 -1.88
N LEU A 132 8.58 0.48 -2.19
CA LEU A 132 8.69 0.98 -3.56
C LEU A 132 10.15 1.04 -4.05
N THR A 133 11.08 1.28 -3.15
CA THR A 133 12.52 1.23 -3.46
C THR A 133 12.94 -0.18 -3.87
N VAL A 134 12.52 -1.19 -3.09
CA VAL A 134 12.78 -2.60 -3.39
C VAL A 134 12.10 -3.03 -4.69
N LEU A 135 10.83 -2.68 -4.87
CA LEU A 135 10.08 -2.99 -6.08
C LEU A 135 10.76 -2.39 -7.32
N ALA A 136 11.19 -1.14 -7.26
CA ALA A 136 11.88 -0.47 -8.36
C ALA A 136 13.26 -1.07 -8.67
N ALA A 137 13.90 -1.72 -7.71
CA ALA A 137 15.19 -2.38 -7.90
C ALA A 137 15.06 -3.79 -8.48
N THR A 138 13.91 -4.46 -8.29
CA THR A 138 13.74 -5.88 -8.61
C THR A 138 12.81 -6.15 -9.79
N ALA A 139 11.87 -5.25 -10.10
CA ALA A 139 10.88 -5.43 -11.13
C ALA A 139 11.11 -4.51 -12.34
N THR A 140 10.88 -5.02 -13.54
CA THR A 140 10.93 -4.26 -14.81
C THR A 140 9.58 -3.76 -15.27
N ASP A 141 8.50 -4.43 -14.88
CA ASP A 141 7.10 -4.00 -15.06
C ASP A 141 6.30 -4.40 -13.82
N PHE A 142 5.08 -3.90 -13.73
CA PHE A 142 4.11 -4.25 -12.71
C PHE A 142 2.80 -4.65 -13.39
N THR A 143 2.42 -5.91 -13.22
CA THR A 143 1.36 -6.58 -13.96
C THR A 143 0.18 -6.94 -13.06
N GLU A 144 -0.88 -7.51 -13.63
CA GLU A 144 -2.02 -8.01 -12.87
C GLU A 144 -1.62 -9.13 -11.89
N SER A 145 -0.67 -9.99 -12.28
CA SER A 145 -0.16 -11.04 -11.39
C SER A 145 0.48 -10.44 -10.14
N ASP A 146 1.29 -9.39 -10.32
CA ASP A 146 1.94 -8.69 -9.20
C ASP A 146 0.92 -8.02 -8.28
N ILE A 147 -0.14 -7.45 -8.86
CA ILE A 147 -1.25 -6.85 -8.09
C ILE A 147 -1.92 -7.92 -7.22
N VAL A 148 -2.27 -9.07 -7.81
CA VAL A 148 -2.99 -10.14 -7.11
C VAL A 148 -2.13 -10.76 -6.02
N GLU A 149 -0.87 -11.08 -6.32
CA GLU A 149 0.08 -11.63 -5.36
C GLU A 149 0.27 -10.68 -4.17
N ARG A 150 0.54 -9.41 -4.47
CA ARG A 150 0.74 -8.40 -3.42
C ARG A 150 -0.53 -8.18 -2.59
N ASN A 151 -1.72 -8.17 -3.23
CA ASN A 151 -3.00 -8.05 -2.51
C ASN A 151 -3.21 -9.20 -1.54
N THR A 152 -2.98 -10.43 -1.99
CA THR A 152 -3.07 -11.64 -1.17
C THR A 152 -2.11 -11.56 0.01
N LYS A 153 -0.87 -11.12 -0.23
CA LYS A 153 0.14 -10.97 0.82
C LYS A 153 -0.25 -9.93 1.87
N ILE A 154 -0.79 -8.78 1.46
CA ILE A 154 -1.25 -7.74 2.38
C ILE A 154 -2.37 -8.26 3.27
N ILE A 155 -3.38 -8.89 2.66
CA ILE A 155 -4.55 -9.41 3.39
C ILE A 155 -4.14 -10.53 4.33
N PHE A 156 -3.33 -11.49 3.89
CA PHE A 156 -2.83 -12.57 4.71
C PHE A 156 -2.08 -12.05 5.94
N ASN A 157 -1.12 -11.14 5.75
CA ASN A 157 -0.37 -10.59 6.88
C ASN A 157 -1.25 -9.77 7.83
N PHE A 158 -2.30 -9.12 7.32
CA PHE A 158 -3.23 -8.40 8.17
C PHE A 158 -4.08 -9.37 9.03
N VAL A 159 -4.52 -10.47 8.45
CA VAL A 159 -5.24 -11.52 9.19
C VAL A 159 -4.34 -12.12 10.28
N GLU A 160 -3.08 -12.43 9.96
CA GLU A 160 -2.10 -12.90 10.95
C GLU A 160 -1.85 -11.88 12.06
N PHE A 161 -1.80 -10.59 11.71
CA PHE A 161 -1.70 -9.52 12.70
C PHE A 161 -2.92 -9.49 13.62
N MET A 162 -4.12 -9.63 13.08
CA MET A 162 -5.36 -9.66 13.86
C MET A 162 -5.38 -10.88 14.79
N HIS A 163 -4.99 -12.06 14.27
CA HIS A 163 -4.88 -13.29 15.06
C HIS A 163 -3.88 -13.14 16.21
N SER A 164 -2.69 -12.61 15.93
CA SER A 164 -1.62 -12.42 16.92
C SER A 164 -1.96 -11.39 18.02
N ASN A 165 -3.04 -10.64 17.84
CA ASN A 165 -3.53 -9.64 18.80
C ASN A 165 -4.88 -10.02 19.42
N ASP A 166 -5.28 -11.28 19.33
CA ASP A 166 -6.53 -11.83 19.89
C ASP A 166 -7.79 -11.07 19.40
N LEU A 167 -7.78 -10.65 18.13
CA LEU A 167 -8.90 -9.91 17.51
C LEU A 167 -9.77 -10.77 16.59
N LEU A 168 -9.46 -12.07 16.47
CA LEU A 168 -10.22 -13.04 15.69
C LEU A 168 -10.85 -14.09 16.62
N CYS A 169 -12.05 -14.55 16.26
CA CYS A 169 -12.61 -15.76 16.84
C CYS A 169 -11.83 -16.97 16.31
N GLU A 170 -11.63 -17.98 17.14
CA GLU A 170 -11.30 -19.32 16.66
C GLU A 170 -12.52 -19.84 15.87
N ASP A 171 -12.25 -20.37 14.67
CA ASP A 171 -13.27 -20.97 13.78
C ASP A 171 -13.81 -22.27 14.34
#